data_6a9422b8fb311842e46d95ecd3881f00
#
_entry.id   6a9422b8fb311842e46d95ecd3881f00
#
_cell.length_a   1.000
_cell.length_b   1.000
_cell.length_c   1.000
_cell.angle_alpha   90.00
_cell.angle_beta   90.00
_cell.angle_gamma   90.00
#
_symmetry.space_group_name_H-M   'P 1'
#
loop_
_entity.id
_entity.type
_entity.pdbx_description
1 polymer ?
#
loop_
_entity_poly.entity_id
_entity_poly.type
_entity_poly.pdbx_seq_one_letter_code
_entity_poly.pdbx_strand_id
1 'polypeptide(L)'
;MATNSSKTKAARRAAREKVEAAQANLVRRAQQNTEDLATFFSAMERSAAIDRGLAQRIAVLKSDAEKRLTEQRRVGGAALAAMRDRGESFRDICALAGIGEKTVRELIGLADNCPAAADGTP
;
A
#
# COMPACT_ATOMS: atom_id res chain seq x y z
N MET A 1 -47.67 28.80 -56.99
CA MET A 1 -46.23 29.04 -56.84
C MET A 1 -45.86 29.45 -55.41
N ALA A 2 -46.54 30.37 -54.79
CA ALA A 2 -46.30 30.81 -53.43
C ALA A 2 -46.44 29.67 -52.44
N THR A 3 -47.35 28.75 -52.70
CA THR A 3 -47.57 27.57 -51.78
C THR A 3 -46.39 26.65 -51.72
N ASN A 4 -45.71 26.42 -52.85
CA ASN A 4 -44.52 25.55 -52.86
C ASN A 4 -43.31 26.18 -52.11
N SER A 5 -43.18 27.50 -52.27
CA SER A 5 -42.15 28.28 -51.62
C SER A 5 -42.33 28.24 -50.07
N SER A 6 -43.61 28.43 -49.63
CA SER A 6 -43.93 28.34 -48.19
C SER A 6 -43.68 26.96 -47.63
N LYS A 7 -44.06 25.92 -48.34
CA LYS A 7 -43.80 24.51 -47.91
C LYS A 7 -42.29 24.21 -47.80
N THR A 8 -41.56 24.75 -48.80
CA THR A 8 -40.08 24.57 -48.77
C THR A 8 -39.47 25.31 -47.62
N LYS A 9 -39.93 26.50 -47.30
CA LYS A 9 -39.43 27.24 -46.11
C LYS A 9 -39.77 26.53 -44.83
N ALA A 10 -40.99 26.01 -44.71
CA ALA A 10 -41.43 25.28 -43.56
C ALA A 10 -40.58 23.99 -43.36
N ALA A 11 -40.32 23.28 -44.47
CA ALA A 11 -39.48 22.08 -44.44
C ALA A 11 -38.07 22.42 -44.01
N ARG A 12 -37.49 23.49 -44.50
CA ARG A 12 -36.12 23.91 -44.09
C ARG A 12 -36.06 24.32 -42.63
N ARG A 13 -37.09 25.01 -42.15
CA ARG A 13 -37.17 25.36 -40.73
C ARG A 13 -37.24 24.12 -39.86
N ALA A 14 -38.10 23.17 -40.23
CA ALA A 14 -38.23 21.93 -39.48
C ALA A 14 -36.90 21.15 -39.46
N ALA A 15 -36.21 21.09 -40.60
CA ALA A 15 -34.91 20.43 -40.69
C ALA A 15 -33.88 21.12 -39.80
N ARG A 16 -33.82 22.46 -39.81
CA ARG A 16 -32.88 23.21 -38.97
C ARG A 16 -33.16 22.99 -37.49
N GLU A 17 -34.44 23.03 -37.10
CA GLU A 17 -34.81 22.80 -35.70
C GLU A 17 -34.38 21.44 -35.23
N LYS A 18 -34.53 20.40 -36.03
CA LYS A 18 -34.12 19.06 -35.70
C LYS A 18 -32.58 18.92 -35.57
N VAL A 19 -31.85 19.54 -36.48
CA VAL A 19 -30.41 19.55 -36.47
C VAL A 19 -29.91 20.29 -35.23
N GLU A 20 -30.47 21.45 -34.94
CA GLU A 20 -30.09 22.23 -33.76
C GLU A 20 -30.35 21.46 -32.46
N ALA A 21 -31.52 20.79 -32.39
CA ALA A 21 -31.84 19.98 -31.21
C ALA A 21 -30.84 18.80 -31.04
N ALA A 22 -30.51 18.17 -32.17
CA ALA A 22 -29.53 17.06 -32.14
C ALA A 22 -28.14 17.55 -31.70
N GLN A 23 -27.74 18.72 -32.24
CA GLN A 23 -26.45 19.32 -31.84
C GLN A 23 -26.43 19.71 -30.36
N ALA A 24 -27.52 20.29 -29.86
CA ALA A 24 -27.64 20.64 -28.44
C ALA A 24 -27.55 19.39 -27.56
N ASN A 25 -28.17 18.29 -27.98
CA ASN A 25 -28.06 17.02 -27.25
C ASN A 25 -26.64 16.48 -27.24
N LEU A 26 -25.93 16.58 -28.38
CA LEU A 26 -24.51 16.16 -28.45
C LEU A 26 -23.63 16.97 -27.50
N VAL A 27 -23.82 18.30 -27.49
CA VAL A 27 -23.05 19.19 -26.61
C VAL A 27 -23.33 18.84 -25.15
N ARG A 28 -24.60 18.64 -24.80
CA ARG A 28 -24.98 18.29 -23.44
C ARG A 28 -24.32 16.98 -23.00
N ARG A 29 -24.38 15.96 -23.86
CA ARG A 29 -23.74 14.67 -23.55
C ARG A 29 -22.24 14.82 -23.44
N ALA A 30 -21.61 15.60 -24.27
CA ALA A 30 -20.18 15.84 -24.20
C ALA A 30 -19.80 16.51 -22.88
N GLN A 31 -20.59 17.47 -22.43
CA GLN A 31 -20.38 18.14 -21.14
C GLN A 31 -20.54 17.16 -19.97
N GLN A 32 -21.58 16.33 -20.02
CA GLN A 32 -21.80 15.30 -19.00
C GLN A 32 -20.65 14.29 -18.99
N ASN A 33 -20.19 13.90 -20.17
CA ASN A 33 -19.04 12.98 -20.27
C ASN A 33 -17.78 13.60 -19.68
N THR A 34 -17.57 14.89 -19.90
CA THR A 34 -16.41 15.60 -19.32
C THR A 34 -16.46 15.55 -17.79
N GLU A 35 -17.62 15.83 -17.22
CA GLU A 35 -17.81 15.77 -15.78
C GLU A 35 -17.60 14.35 -15.22
N ASP A 36 -18.16 13.37 -15.91
CA ASP A 36 -18.04 11.98 -15.49
C ASP A 36 -16.60 11.49 -15.60
N LEU A 37 -15.89 11.86 -16.65
CA LEU A 37 -14.48 11.53 -16.81
C LEU A 37 -13.63 12.21 -15.74
N ALA A 38 -13.93 13.46 -15.41
CA ALA A 38 -13.23 14.16 -14.33
C ALA A 38 -13.43 13.44 -13.01
N THR A 39 -14.64 12.98 -12.73
CA THR A 39 -14.94 12.19 -11.53
C THR A 39 -14.18 10.87 -11.56
N PHE A 40 -14.18 10.21 -12.71
CA PHE A 40 -13.46 8.94 -12.88
C PHE A 40 -11.96 9.11 -12.63
N PHE A 41 -11.33 10.08 -13.27
CA PHE A 41 -9.90 10.31 -13.09
C PHE A 41 -9.55 10.66 -11.65
N SER A 42 -10.38 11.49 -11.02
CA SER A 42 -10.21 11.86 -9.62
C SER A 42 -10.31 10.63 -8.71
N ALA A 43 -11.29 9.76 -8.96
CA ALA A 43 -11.47 8.53 -8.20
C ALA A 43 -10.28 7.58 -8.39
N MET A 44 -9.78 7.45 -9.60
CA MET A 44 -8.61 6.61 -9.88
C MET A 44 -7.35 7.14 -9.20
N GLU A 45 -7.18 8.44 -9.18
CA GLU A 45 -6.08 9.09 -8.48
C GLU A 45 -6.14 8.81 -6.98
N ARG A 46 -7.32 8.95 -6.39
CA ARG A 46 -7.53 8.66 -4.96
C ARG A 46 -7.29 7.18 -4.65
N SER A 47 -7.74 6.30 -5.53
CA SER A 47 -7.52 4.87 -5.39
C SER A 47 -6.03 4.56 -5.38
N ALA A 48 -5.28 5.12 -6.33
CA ALA A 48 -3.82 4.95 -6.37
C ALA A 48 -3.14 5.50 -5.12
N ALA A 49 -3.61 6.63 -4.60
CA ALA A 49 -3.07 7.21 -3.38
C ALA A 49 -3.31 6.32 -2.17
N ILE A 50 -4.49 5.68 -2.10
CA ILE A 50 -4.81 4.73 -1.05
C ILE A 50 -3.86 3.52 -1.11
N ASP A 51 -3.64 2.98 -2.30
CA ASP A 51 -2.73 1.84 -2.48
C ASP A 51 -1.30 2.20 -2.08
N ARG A 52 -0.83 3.38 -2.48
CA ARG A 52 0.51 3.85 -2.09
C ARG A 52 0.62 4.04 -0.58
N GLY A 53 -0.40 4.61 0.05
CA GLY A 53 -0.44 4.79 1.49
C GLY A 53 -0.42 3.47 2.24
N LEU A 54 -1.17 2.49 1.74
CA LEU A 54 -1.18 1.15 2.32
C LEU A 54 0.19 0.49 2.22
N ALA A 55 0.80 0.52 1.03
CA ALA A 55 2.13 -0.06 0.81
C ALA A 55 3.16 0.56 1.75
N GLN A 56 3.09 1.87 1.94
CA GLN A 56 4.00 2.59 2.82
C GLN A 56 3.79 2.18 4.29
N ARG A 57 2.55 2.06 4.73
CA ARG A 57 2.23 1.60 6.09
C ARG A 57 2.70 0.18 6.33
N ILE A 58 2.51 -0.70 5.35
CA ILE A 58 2.98 -2.08 5.44
C ILE A 58 4.50 -2.11 5.59
N ALA A 59 5.21 -1.31 4.79
CA ALA A 59 6.67 -1.23 4.87
C ALA A 59 7.15 -0.77 6.25
N VAL A 60 6.51 0.25 6.81
CA VAL A 60 6.85 0.75 8.15
C VAL A 60 6.57 -0.30 9.22
N LEU A 61 5.40 -0.95 9.15
CA LEU A 61 5.04 -1.99 10.12
C LEU A 61 6.00 -3.18 10.06
N LYS A 62 6.40 -3.59 8.85
CA LYS A 62 7.36 -4.67 8.68
C LYS A 62 8.73 -4.30 9.28
N SER A 63 9.18 -3.08 9.00
CA SER A 63 10.46 -2.60 9.54
C SER A 63 10.44 -2.58 11.07
N ASP A 64 9.36 -2.06 11.66
CA ASP A 64 9.22 -2.00 13.10
C ASP A 64 9.15 -3.40 13.71
N ALA A 65 8.41 -4.31 13.07
CA ALA A 65 8.31 -5.69 13.54
C ALA A 65 9.66 -6.38 13.49
N GLU A 66 10.44 -6.19 12.43
CA GLU A 66 11.78 -6.76 12.31
C GLU A 66 12.69 -6.28 13.42
N LYS A 67 12.65 -4.99 13.74
CA LYS A 67 13.44 -4.44 14.84
C LYS A 67 13.07 -5.05 16.18
N ARG A 68 11.76 -5.20 16.43
CA ARG A 68 11.27 -5.79 17.67
C ARG A 68 11.63 -7.27 17.77
N LEU A 69 11.51 -8.01 16.67
CA LEU A 69 11.89 -9.41 16.63
C LEU A 69 13.38 -9.58 16.88
N THR A 70 14.20 -8.77 16.24
CA THR A 70 15.65 -8.80 16.43
C THR A 70 16.02 -8.53 17.89
N GLU A 71 15.39 -7.51 18.49
CA GLU A 71 15.64 -7.18 19.89
C GLU A 71 15.23 -8.30 20.83
N GLN A 72 14.09 -8.94 20.60
CA GLN A 72 13.66 -10.07 21.45
C GLN A 72 14.58 -11.29 21.26
N ARG A 73 15.03 -11.53 20.05
CA ARG A 73 16.00 -12.60 19.79
C ARG A 73 17.33 -12.32 20.49
N ARG A 74 17.75 -11.06 20.48
CA ARG A 74 18.96 -10.65 21.19
C ARG A 74 18.81 -10.87 22.69
N VAL A 75 17.68 -10.49 23.25
CA VAL A 75 17.40 -10.69 24.69
C VAL A 75 17.39 -12.18 25.01
N GLY A 76 16.73 -12.98 24.19
CA GLY A 76 16.71 -14.43 24.36
C GLY A 76 18.12 -15.05 24.27
N GLY A 77 18.88 -14.60 23.26
CA GLY A 77 20.26 -15.04 23.09
C GLY A 77 21.15 -14.67 24.25
N ALA A 78 20.96 -13.48 24.82
CA ALA A 78 21.71 -13.07 26.02
C ALA A 78 21.39 -13.96 27.22
N ALA A 79 20.14 -14.37 27.36
CA ALA A 79 19.76 -15.31 28.43
C ALA A 79 20.44 -16.67 28.25
N LEU A 80 20.47 -17.18 27.02
CA LEU A 80 21.15 -18.45 26.72
C LEU A 80 22.66 -18.32 26.91
N ALA A 81 23.24 -17.18 26.54
CA ALA A 81 24.66 -16.92 26.78
C ALA A 81 24.98 -16.90 28.27
N ALA A 82 24.10 -16.36 29.09
CA ALA A 82 24.26 -16.37 30.53
C ALA A 82 24.27 -17.81 31.08
N MET A 83 23.46 -18.70 30.52
CA MET A 83 23.47 -20.11 30.89
C MET A 83 24.81 -20.76 30.51
N ARG A 84 25.29 -20.49 29.29
CA ARG A 84 26.60 -20.96 28.84
C ARG A 84 27.70 -20.48 29.80
N ASP A 85 27.66 -19.22 30.18
CA ASP A 85 28.69 -18.62 31.04
C ASP A 85 28.69 -19.22 32.46
N ARG A 86 27.54 -19.74 32.89
CA ARG A 86 27.46 -20.47 34.16
C ARG A 86 27.96 -21.89 34.06
N GLY A 87 28.33 -22.34 32.85
CA GLY A 87 28.89 -23.67 32.68
C GLY A 87 27.97 -24.68 32.01
N GLU A 88 26.78 -24.27 31.58
CA GLU A 88 25.87 -25.18 30.88
C GLU A 88 26.40 -25.50 29.49
N SER A 89 26.34 -26.77 29.10
CA SER A 89 26.70 -27.16 27.74
C SER A 89 25.64 -26.79 26.77
N PHE A 90 26.02 -26.63 25.49
CA PHE A 90 25.04 -26.37 24.44
C PHE A 90 23.95 -27.44 24.38
N ARG A 91 24.34 -28.69 24.61
CA ARG A 91 23.39 -29.81 24.62
C ARG A 91 22.32 -29.62 25.70
N ASP A 92 22.75 -29.24 26.90
CA ASP A 92 21.84 -29.01 28.01
C ASP A 92 20.96 -27.78 27.78
N ILE A 93 21.54 -26.74 27.22
CA ILE A 93 20.76 -25.52 26.85
C ILE A 93 19.69 -25.88 25.83
N CYS A 94 20.03 -26.65 24.79
CA CYS A 94 19.08 -27.13 23.81
C CYS A 94 17.94 -27.91 24.45
N ALA A 95 18.27 -28.82 25.33
CA ALA A 95 17.27 -29.65 26.01
C ALA A 95 16.33 -28.81 26.87
N LEU A 96 16.87 -27.86 27.61
CA LEU A 96 16.08 -27.00 28.50
C LEU A 96 15.22 -26.01 27.73
N ALA A 97 15.77 -25.41 26.68
CA ALA A 97 15.07 -24.44 25.89
C ALA A 97 14.12 -25.07 24.87
N GLY A 98 14.29 -26.34 24.54
CA GLY A 98 13.45 -27.03 23.57
C GLY A 98 13.71 -26.63 22.12
N ILE A 99 14.93 -26.18 21.81
CA ILE A 99 15.33 -25.76 20.46
C ILE A 99 16.61 -26.49 20.06
N GLY A 100 16.91 -26.46 18.75
CA GLY A 100 18.09 -27.14 18.23
C GLY A 100 19.38 -26.36 18.51
N GLU A 101 20.51 -27.06 18.40
CA GLU A 101 21.81 -26.47 18.64
C GLU A 101 22.15 -25.33 17.72
N LYS A 102 21.76 -25.45 16.44
CA LYS A 102 21.96 -24.38 15.47
C LYS A 102 21.25 -23.09 15.88
N THR A 103 20.02 -23.21 16.38
CA THR A 103 19.24 -22.06 16.84
C THR A 103 19.86 -21.45 18.08
N VAL A 104 20.34 -22.27 19.01
CA VAL A 104 21.00 -21.78 20.20
C VAL A 104 22.25 -21.00 19.84
N ARG A 105 23.09 -21.53 18.94
CA ARG A 105 24.31 -20.86 18.49
C ARG A 105 24.00 -19.53 17.76
N GLU A 106 22.97 -19.52 16.93
CA GLU A 106 22.58 -18.32 16.23
C GLU A 106 22.10 -17.23 17.19
N LEU A 107 21.28 -17.59 18.17
CA LEU A 107 20.77 -16.64 19.15
C LEU A 107 21.87 -16.08 20.03
N ILE A 108 22.75 -16.94 20.51
CA ILE A 108 23.91 -16.53 21.33
C ILE A 108 24.82 -15.62 20.50
N GLY A 109 25.10 -16.01 19.26
CA GLY A 109 25.90 -15.18 18.36
C GLY A 109 25.31 -13.81 18.13
N LEU A 110 23.99 -13.74 18.01
CA LEU A 110 23.30 -12.46 17.85
C LEU A 110 23.50 -11.57 19.07
N ALA A 111 23.43 -12.14 20.27
CA ALA A 111 23.64 -11.40 21.51
C ALA A 111 25.10 -10.96 21.67
N ASP A 112 26.03 -11.85 21.37
CA ASP A 112 27.48 -11.60 21.52
C ASP A 112 27.97 -10.54 20.53
N ASN A 113 27.40 -10.55 19.31
CA ASN A 113 27.80 -9.62 18.24
C ASN A 113 27.08 -8.31 18.27
N CYS A 114 26.05 -8.18 19.07
CA CYS A 114 25.28 -6.97 19.14
C CYS A 114 26.00 -5.93 19.99
N PRO A 115 26.26 -4.72 19.48
CA PRO A 115 26.92 -3.67 20.26
C PRO A 115 25.99 -2.99 21.24
N ALA A 116 25.01 -3.69 21.73
CA ALA A 116 24.02 -3.13 22.65
C ALA A 116 24.65 -2.56 23.90
N ALA A 117 25.74 -3.13 24.29
CA ALA A 117 26.47 -2.61 25.45
C ALA A 117 26.90 -1.18 25.27
N ALA A 118 27.06 -0.76 24.02
CA ALA A 118 27.45 0.60 23.72
C ALA A 118 26.37 1.60 24.12
N ASP A 119 25.16 1.15 24.17
CA ASP A 119 24.05 2.03 24.45
C ASP A 119 24.05 2.57 25.83
N GLY A 120 24.31 1.69 26.72
CA GLY A 120 24.18 2.02 28.13
C GLY A 120 25.36 2.70 28.71
N THR A 121 26.37 2.86 27.96
CA THR A 121 27.60 3.37 28.54
C THR A 121 27.74 4.85 28.32
N PRO A 122 27.60 5.63 29.31
CA PRO A 122 27.88 7.04 29.24
C PRO A 122 29.36 7.29 29.09
#